data_c7508919aa5e8f67f8986e19abb34fa8
#
_entry.id   c7508919aa5e8f67f8986e19abb34fa8
#
_cell.length_a   1.000
_cell.length_b   1.000
_cell.length_c   1.000
_cell.angle_alpha   90.00
_cell.angle_beta   90.00
_cell.angle_gamma   90.00
#
_symmetry.space_group_name_H-M   'P 1'
#
loop_
_entity.id
_entity.type
_entity.pdbx_description
1 polymer ?
#
loop_
_entity_poly.entity_id
_entity_poly.type
_entity_poly.pdbx_seq_one_letter_code
_entity_poly.pdbx_strand_id
1 'polypeptide(L)'
;MKRSKLLSLLLVGALSASLVACGSASGSTSGDTANSASTETTDSASSETTDSTGGENSKKPLVWFNRQPSNSSTGELDMTALNFNENTYYVGFDANQGAELQGQMVLDYIKANAATIDRNGDGVIGYILAIGDIGHNDSIARTRGVRSALGTGVDASGVIDASPVGTNADGSATVVQDATLDIDGKTYTIRELASQEMKNSAGATWDAATAGNAIGTWSASFGDDIDVVVSNNDGMGMSMFNAWAKDNKVPTFGYDANSDAVAAIAEGYGGTISQHADVQAYLTLRVLRNALDGVDVNTGIGTADAAGNVLEEGVDYRYSAEERSY
;
A
#
# COMPACT_ATOMS: atom_id res chain seq x y z
N MET A 1 -52.15 9.73 2.79
CA MET A 1 -51.46 8.85 3.74
C MET A 1 -50.52 7.95 2.98
N LYS A 2 -49.23 8.34 2.84
CA LYS A 2 -48.18 7.54 2.20
C LYS A 2 -47.44 6.80 3.32
N ARG A 3 -47.47 5.48 3.27
CA ARG A 3 -46.76 4.60 4.19
C ARG A 3 -45.26 4.63 3.84
N SER A 4 -44.43 5.15 4.73
CA SER A 4 -43.00 5.03 4.66
C SER A 4 -42.61 3.58 4.93
N LYS A 5 -42.04 2.93 3.93
CA LYS A 5 -41.37 1.63 4.13
C LYS A 5 -39.98 1.91 4.71
N LEU A 6 -39.80 1.63 5.97
CA LEU A 6 -38.46 1.51 6.57
C LEU A 6 -37.77 0.31 5.89
N LEU A 7 -36.77 0.60 5.12
CA LEU A 7 -35.87 -0.40 4.57
C LEU A 7 -34.78 -0.66 5.61
N SER A 8 -34.88 -1.80 6.29
CA SER A 8 -33.80 -2.27 7.18
C SER A 8 -32.61 -2.69 6.30
N LEU A 9 -31.60 -1.85 6.25
CA LEU A 9 -30.35 -2.14 5.56
C LEU A 9 -29.49 -3.00 6.51
N LEU A 10 -29.46 -4.32 6.29
CA LEU A 10 -28.48 -5.19 6.89
C LEU A 10 -27.16 -4.98 6.14
N LEU A 11 -26.33 -4.10 6.66
CA LEU A 11 -24.96 -3.88 6.22
C LEU A 11 -24.11 -5.00 6.84
N VAL A 12 -23.89 -6.09 6.12
CA VAL A 12 -22.82 -7.05 6.45
C VAL A 12 -21.55 -6.51 5.81
N GLY A 13 -20.97 -5.53 6.46
CA GLY A 13 -19.63 -5.07 6.15
C GLY A 13 -18.64 -5.92 6.93
N ALA A 14 -17.87 -6.78 6.25
CA ALA A 14 -16.65 -7.29 6.83
C ALA A 14 -15.64 -6.12 6.85
N LEU A 15 -15.73 -5.27 7.86
CA LEU A 15 -14.63 -4.41 8.22
C LEU A 15 -13.58 -5.30 8.89
N SER A 16 -12.55 -5.64 8.16
CA SER A 16 -11.30 -6.10 8.77
C SER A 16 -10.58 -4.87 9.34
N ALA A 17 -11.11 -4.35 10.45
CA ALA A 17 -10.35 -3.48 11.32
C ALA A 17 -9.38 -4.38 12.08
N SER A 18 -8.10 -4.28 11.76
CA SER A 18 -7.02 -4.84 12.58
C SER A 18 -6.95 -4.06 13.89
N LEU A 19 -7.76 -4.47 14.86
CA LEU A 19 -7.62 -4.09 16.25
C LEU A 19 -6.54 -4.99 16.87
N VAL A 20 -5.36 -4.45 17.04
CA VAL A 20 -4.34 -5.02 17.92
C VAL A 20 -4.84 -4.85 19.34
N ALA A 21 -5.33 -5.93 19.96
CA ALA A 21 -5.55 -6.00 21.39
C ALA A 21 -4.46 -6.89 22.00
N CYS A 22 -3.54 -6.29 22.75
CA CYS A 22 -2.69 -6.98 23.70
C CYS A 22 -3.54 -7.55 24.84
N GLY A 23 -3.34 -8.84 25.15
CA GLY A 23 -3.94 -9.45 26.33
C GLY A 23 -3.40 -10.85 26.55
N SER A 24 -2.39 -10.95 27.42
CA SER A 24 -1.86 -12.22 27.95
C SER A 24 -2.87 -12.87 28.87
N ALA A 25 -3.10 -14.17 28.74
CA ALA A 25 -3.24 -15.08 29.88
C ALA A 25 -3.22 -16.54 29.44
N SER A 26 -2.41 -17.28 30.14
CA SER A 26 -2.17 -18.72 30.13
C SER A 26 -3.39 -19.55 30.55
N GLY A 27 -3.46 -20.78 30.02
CA GLY A 27 -4.31 -21.82 30.57
C GLY A 27 -4.39 -23.06 29.72
N SER A 28 -3.64 -24.07 30.09
CA SER A 28 -3.65 -25.44 29.57
C SER A 28 -4.98 -26.17 29.81
N THR A 29 -5.39 -27.05 28.90
CA THR A 29 -5.57 -28.49 29.14
C THR A 29 -6.08 -29.23 27.89
N SER A 30 -5.41 -30.30 27.63
CA SER A 30 -5.63 -31.57 26.94
C SER A 30 -7.07 -32.01 26.53
N GLY A 31 -7.11 -32.69 25.38
CA GLY A 31 -8.13 -33.70 25.12
C GLY A 31 -8.41 -34.05 23.65
N ASP A 32 -7.74 -35.06 23.18
CA ASP A 32 -8.12 -36.15 22.26
C ASP A 32 -8.85 -35.97 20.92
N THR A 33 -8.10 -36.46 19.94
CA THR A 33 -8.44 -37.40 18.81
C THR A 33 -9.74 -37.24 18.03
N ALA A 34 -9.62 -37.03 16.72
CA ALA A 34 -9.98 -38.03 15.69
C ALA A 34 -9.69 -37.54 14.28
N ASN A 35 -8.91 -38.33 13.64
CA ASN A 35 -8.63 -38.60 12.26
C ASN A 35 -9.81 -38.43 11.27
N SER A 36 -9.60 -37.70 10.17
CA SER A 36 -10.09 -38.14 8.85
C SER A 36 -9.35 -37.37 7.74
N ALA A 37 -8.63 -38.18 6.98
CA ALA A 37 -8.07 -37.82 5.69
C ALA A 37 -9.19 -37.62 4.67
N SER A 38 -9.07 -36.56 3.82
CA SER A 38 -9.65 -36.61 2.48
C SER A 38 -8.88 -35.68 1.53
N THR A 39 -8.08 -36.31 0.72
CA THR A 39 -7.94 -36.24 -0.74
C THR A 39 -7.98 -34.82 -1.36
N GLU A 40 -6.82 -34.48 -1.90
CA GLU A 40 -6.66 -33.48 -2.95
C GLU A 40 -7.55 -33.84 -4.16
N THR A 41 -8.28 -32.87 -4.63
CA THR A 41 -8.74 -32.82 -6.02
C THR A 41 -8.42 -31.42 -6.57
N THR A 42 -7.39 -31.41 -7.39
CA THR A 42 -7.16 -30.40 -8.40
C THR A 42 -8.34 -30.41 -9.37
N ASP A 43 -9.17 -29.38 -9.33
CA ASP A 43 -10.14 -29.14 -10.38
C ASP A 43 -9.84 -27.83 -11.07
N SER A 44 -9.37 -27.97 -12.30
CA SER A 44 -9.35 -26.92 -13.32
C SER A 44 -10.80 -26.53 -13.59
N ALA A 45 -11.20 -25.36 -13.10
CA ALA A 45 -12.50 -24.80 -13.45
C ALA A 45 -12.48 -24.35 -14.91
N SER A 46 -12.95 -25.21 -15.79
CA SER A 46 -13.44 -24.82 -17.11
C SER A 46 -14.63 -23.88 -16.91
N SER A 47 -14.59 -22.75 -17.60
CA SER A 47 -15.70 -21.81 -17.70
C SER A 47 -16.91 -22.47 -18.34
N GLU A 48 -17.80 -23.03 -17.57
CA GLU A 48 -19.15 -23.25 -18.01
C GLU A 48 -19.95 -21.97 -17.75
N THR A 49 -20.30 -21.28 -18.83
CA THR A 49 -21.38 -20.31 -18.84
C THR A 49 -22.68 -21.03 -18.46
N THR A 50 -22.94 -21.16 -17.18
CA THR A 50 -24.30 -21.40 -16.73
C THR A 50 -25.03 -20.06 -16.83
N ASP A 51 -25.94 -19.97 -17.76
CA ASP A 51 -27.04 -19.02 -17.76
C ASP A 51 -27.90 -19.30 -16.50
N SER A 52 -27.36 -18.90 -15.37
CA SER A 52 -28.10 -18.82 -14.13
C SER A 52 -28.77 -17.47 -14.19
N THR A 53 -30.09 -17.48 -14.47
CA THR A 53 -31.05 -16.45 -14.12
C THR A 53 -30.39 -15.36 -13.28
N GLY A 54 -29.92 -14.31 -13.97
CA GLY A 54 -29.37 -13.15 -13.32
C GLY A 54 -30.41 -12.62 -12.37
N GLY A 55 -30.32 -13.04 -11.11
CA GLY A 55 -31.30 -12.68 -10.10
C GLY A 55 -31.35 -11.18 -9.95
N GLU A 56 -32.33 -10.66 -9.23
CA GLU A 56 -32.51 -9.22 -8.96
C GLU A 56 -31.20 -8.46 -8.61
N ASN A 57 -30.15 -9.16 -8.23
CA ASN A 57 -28.85 -8.60 -7.88
C ASN A 57 -27.98 -8.23 -9.09
N SER A 58 -28.19 -8.84 -10.27
CA SER A 58 -27.37 -8.55 -11.46
C SER A 58 -27.54 -7.13 -12.02
N LYS A 59 -28.60 -6.42 -11.59
CA LYS A 59 -28.89 -5.04 -11.98
C LYS A 59 -28.66 -4.03 -10.85
N LYS A 60 -28.27 -4.51 -9.67
CA LYS A 60 -28.00 -3.62 -8.54
C LYS A 60 -26.69 -2.89 -8.74
N PRO A 61 -26.59 -1.63 -8.29
CA PRO A 61 -25.33 -0.92 -8.30
C PRO A 61 -24.28 -1.64 -7.46
N LEU A 62 -23.09 -1.75 -8.03
CA LEU A 62 -21.88 -2.27 -7.38
C LEU A 62 -20.81 -1.18 -7.41
N VAL A 63 -20.26 -0.84 -6.27
CA VAL A 63 -19.14 0.11 -6.18
C VAL A 63 -17.95 -0.58 -5.55
N TRP A 64 -16.92 -0.79 -6.35
CA TRP A 64 -15.60 -1.14 -5.85
C TRP A 64 -14.98 0.09 -5.20
N PHE A 65 -14.23 -0.08 -4.12
CA PHE A 65 -13.59 1.05 -3.46
C PHE A 65 -12.20 0.71 -2.93
N ASN A 66 -11.39 1.74 -2.70
CA ASN A 66 -10.03 1.67 -2.23
C ASN A 66 -9.12 0.92 -3.21
N ARG A 67 -9.07 -0.41 -3.14
CA ARG A 67 -8.23 -1.22 -4.01
C ARG A 67 -8.86 -1.38 -5.39
N GLN A 68 -8.13 -0.98 -6.40
CA GLN A 68 -8.50 -1.19 -7.80
C GLN A 68 -8.69 -2.68 -8.10
N PRO A 69 -9.81 -3.10 -8.72
CA PRO A 69 -9.89 -4.44 -9.29
C PRO A 69 -8.77 -4.63 -10.30
N SER A 70 -7.90 -5.59 -10.08
CA SER A 70 -6.68 -5.75 -10.88
C SER A 70 -6.55 -7.17 -11.39
N ASN A 71 -6.04 -7.29 -12.60
CA ASN A 71 -5.60 -8.57 -13.15
C ASN A 71 -4.45 -9.10 -12.30
N SER A 72 -4.59 -10.32 -11.79
CA SER A 72 -3.60 -10.91 -10.88
C SER A 72 -2.22 -11.16 -11.51
N SER A 73 -2.15 -11.20 -12.85
CA SER A 73 -0.90 -11.45 -13.57
C SER A 73 -0.18 -10.17 -13.97
N THR A 74 -0.91 -9.08 -14.26
CA THR A 74 -0.32 -7.82 -14.76
C THR A 74 -0.37 -6.70 -13.74
N GLY A 75 -1.24 -6.77 -12.74
CA GLY A 75 -1.50 -5.67 -11.81
C GLY A 75 -2.34 -4.52 -12.41
N GLU A 76 -2.71 -4.63 -13.70
CA GLU A 76 -3.50 -3.60 -14.38
C GLU A 76 -4.97 -3.67 -14.02
N LEU A 77 -5.71 -2.58 -14.26
CA LEU A 77 -7.14 -2.49 -14.02
C LEU A 77 -7.90 -3.63 -14.73
N ASP A 78 -8.67 -4.39 -13.96
CA ASP A 78 -9.53 -5.45 -14.52
C ASP A 78 -10.85 -4.85 -15.03
N MET A 79 -10.90 -4.56 -16.32
CA MET A 79 -12.10 -4.06 -16.98
C MET A 79 -13.25 -5.06 -16.96
N THR A 80 -13.00 -6.37 -16.82
CA THR A 80 -14.04 -7.39 -16.68
C THR A 80 -14.83 -7.19 -15.39
N ALA A 81 -14.13 -6.93 -14.30
CA ALA A 81 -14.76 -6.64 -13.01
C ALA A 81 -15.58 -5.34 -13.04
N LEU A 82 -15.11 -4.31 -13.77
CA LEU A 82 -15.83 -3.05 -13.93
C LEU A 82 -17.01 -3.15 -14.90
N ASN A 83 -16.96 -4.07 -15.86
CA ASN A 83 -18.04 -4.33 -16.81
C ASN A 83 -19.00 -5.42 -16.34
N PHE A 84 -19.00 -5.76 -15.05
CA PHE A 84 -19.92 -6.78 -14.49
C PHE A 84 -21.39 -6.47 -14.82
N ASN A 85 -21.80 -5.22 -14.69
CA ASN A 85 -23.06 -4.69 -15.21
C ASN A 85 -22.93 -3.19 -15.49
N GLU A 86 -23.96 -2.59 -16.10
CA GLU A 86 -23.99 -1.15 -16.45
C GLU A 86 -23.95 -0.20 -15.23
N ASN A 87 -24.17 -0.72 -14.02
CA ASN A 87 -24.15 0.02 -12.77
C ASN A 87 -22.97 -0.38 -11.88
N THR A 88 -21.84 -0.75 -12.47
CA THR A 88 -20.61 -1.06 -11.75
C THR A 88 -19.65 0.12 -11.83
N TYR A 89 -19.16 0.55 -10.67
CA TYR A 89 -18.31 1.73 -10.51
C TYR A 89 -17.08 1.40 -9.68
N TYR A 90 -16.06 2.25 -9.77
CA TYR A 90 -14.89 2.22 -8.91
C TYR A 90 -14.62 3.62 -8.33
N VAL A 91 -14.38 3.66 -7.02
CA VAL A 91 -13.96 4.85 -6.29
C VAL A 91 -12.67 4.52 -5.54
N GLY A 92 -11.59 5.16 -5.90
CA GLY A 92 -10.29 4.90 -5.30
C GLY A 92 -9.31 6.02 -5.57
N PHE A 93 -8.04 5.74 -5.36
CA PHE A 93 -6.93 6.64 -5.61
C PHE A 93 -6.07 6.08 -6.75
N ASP A 94 -5.25 6.94 -7.35
CA ASP A 94 -4.23 6.51 -8.31
C ASP A 94 -3.00 5.99 -7.55
N ALA A 95 -2.82 4.68 -7.55
CA ALA A 95 -1.70 4.03 -6.88
C ALA A 95 -0.33 4.49 -7.41
N ASN A 96 -0.25 4.81 -8.71
CA ASN A 96 1.00 5.28 -9.32
C ASN A 96 1.31 6.71 -8.88
N GLN A 97 0.30 7.60 -8.86
CA GLN A 97 0.48 8.96 -8.36
C GLN A 97 0.95 8.97 -6.90
N GLY A 98 0.31 8.20 -6.04
CA GLY A 98 0.71 8.09 -4.64
C GLY A 98 2.12 7.51 -4.47
N ALA A 99 2.48 6.55 -5.32
CA ALA A 99 3.82 5.97 -5.35
C ALA A 99 4.90 6.98 -5.78
N GLU A 100 4.62 7.77 -6.82
CA GLU A 100 5.49 8.87 -7.26
C GLU A 100 5.69 9.91 -6.13
N LEU A 101 4.61 10.28 -5.45
CA LEU A 101 4.68 11.20 -4.30
C LEU A 101 5.53 10.63 -3.16
N GLN A 102 5.41 9.34 -2.84
CA GLN A 102 6.26 8.71 -1.83
C GLN A 102 7.74 8.74 -2.24
N GLY A 103 8.03 8.33 -3.47
CA GLY A 103 9.39 8.35 -3.99
C GLY A 103 9.99 9.75 -4.00
N GLN A 104 9.22 10.75 -4.44
CA GLN A 104 9.65 12.14 -4.47
C GLN A 104 9.89 12.71 -3.06
N MET A 105 9.01 12.40 -2.09
CA MET A 105 9.17 12.80 -0.69
C MET A 105 10.49 12.28 -0.11
N VAL A 106 10.81 11.00 -0.35
CA VAL A 106 12.09 10.41 0.10
C VAL A 106 13.26 11.10 -0.57
N LEU A 107 13.22 11.30 -1.88
CA LEU A 107 14.28 11.97 -2.64
C LEU A 107 14.51 13.42 -2.18
N ASP A 108 13.45 14.18 -1.95
CA ASP A 108 13.55 15.56 -1.49
C ASP A 108 14.12 15.65 -0.08
N TYR A 109 13.74 14.72 0.79
CA TYR A 109 14.35 14.63 2.11
C TYR A 109 15.86 14.32 2.03
N ILE A 110 16.25 13.36 1.19
CA ILE A 110 17.66 13.03 0.95
C ILE A 110 18.42 14.28 0.46
N LYS A 111 17.89 14.97 -0.55
CA LYS A 111 18.52 16.20 -1.08
C LYS A 111 18.69 17.27 -0.03
N ALA A 112 17.71 17.46 0.82
CA ALA A 112 17.76 18.49 1.86
C ALA A 112 18.69 18.15 3.02
N ASN A 113 18.99 16.86 3.25
CA ASN A 113 19.65 16.39 4.47
C ASN A 113 20.88 15.51 4.21
N ALA A 114 21.34 15.35 2.99
CA ALA A 114 22.39 14.39 2.61
C ALA A 114 23.64 14.42 3.50
N ALA A 115 24.09 15.60 3.88
CA ALA A 115 25.28 15.77 4.72
C ALA A 115 25.10 15.24 6.17
N THR A 116 23.87 15.06 6.62
CA THR A 116 23.53 14.63 7.99
C THR A 116 23.01 13.22 8.07
N ILE A 117 22.40 12.73 6.98
CA ILE A 117 21.87 11.35 6.92
C ILE A 117 22.93 10.35 6.47
N ASP A 118 23.97 10.73 5.75
CA ASP A 118 25.17 9.92 5.47
C ASP A 118 25.92 9.73 6.81
N ARG A 119 25.48 8.73 7.58
CA ARG A 119 25.80 8.58 9.01
C ARG A 119 27.25 8.19 9.26
N ASN A 120 27.81 7.36 8.38
CA ASN A 120 29.21 6.92 8.44
C ASN A 120 30.15 7.82 7.62
N GLY A 121 29.62 8.74 6.79
CA GLY A 121 30.38 9.72 6.02
C GLY A 121 31.08 9.14 4.79
N ASP A 122 30.69 7.97 4.31
CA ASP A 122 31.35 7.28 3.20
C ASP A 122 30.88 7.75 1.80
N GLY A 123 29.87 8.63 1.76
CA GLY A 123 29.29 9.12 0.51
C GLY A 123 28.26 8.19 -0.13
N VAL A 124 27.88 7.12 0.57
CA VAL A 124 26.77 6.25 0.19
C VAL A 124 25.57 6.58 1.09
N ILE A 125 24.41 6.77 0.50
CA ILE A 125 23.14 6.88 1.22
C ILE A 125 22.43 5.55 1.05
N GLY A 126 22.52 4.73 2.07
CA GLY A 126 21.94 3.39 2.10
C GLY A 126 20.49 3.41 2.58
N TYR A 127 19.59 2.77 1.84
CA TYR A 127 18.22 2.63 2.30
C TYR A 127 17.78 1.16 2.35
N ILE A 128 16.79 0.90 3.19
CA ILE A 128 16.09 -0.39 3.27
C ILE A 128 14.62 -0.20 2.95
N LEU A 129 13.97 -1.23 2.38
CA LEU A 129 12.59 -1.15 1.91
C LEU A 129 11.74 -2.32 2.42
N ALA A 130 10.71 -2.00 3.21
CA ALA A 130 9.68 -2.95 3.62
C ALA A 130 8.58 -3.02 2.57
N ILE A 131 8.49 -4.16 1.88
CA ILE A 131 7.50 -4.43 0.83
C ILE A 131 6.29 -5.10 1.46
N GLY A 132 5.08 -4.60 1.16
CA GLY A 132 3.85 -5.13 1.77
C GLY A 132 3.50 -6.53 1.27
N ASP A 133 3.21 -6.64 -0.02
CA ASP A 133 2.80 -7.87 -0.70
C ASP A 133 3.25 -7.80 -2.16
N ILE A 134 4.09 -8.72 -2.58
CA ILE A 134 4.65 -8.73 -3.93
C ILE A 134 3.62 -8.95 -5.05
N GLY A 135 2.44 -9.46 -4.71
CA GLY A 135 1.31 -9.66 -5.63
C GLY A 135 0.26 -8.53 -5.58
N HIS A 136 0.44 -7.53 -4.72
CA HIS A 136 -0.52 -6.45 -4.56
C HIS A 136 -0.14 -5.25 -5.43
N ASN A 137 -1.09 -4.76 -6.26
CA ASN A 137 -0.83 -3.64 -7.18
C ASN A 137 -0.26 -2.38 -6.49
N ASP A 138 -0.77 -2.00 -5.32
CA ASP A 138 -0.28 -0.82 -4.60
C ASP A 138 1.15 -1.04 -4.07
N SER A 139 1.45 -2.24 -3.58
CA SER A 139 2.79 -2.59 -3.12
C SER A 139 3.80 -2.54 -4.27
N ILE A 140 3.41 -3.08 -5.43
CA ILE A 140 4.20 -3.01 -6.66
C ILE A 140 4.43 -1.55 -7.07
N ALA A 141 3.36 -0.75 -7.10
CA ALA A 141 3.45 0.67 -7.46
C ALA A 141 4.38 1.43 -6.50
N ARG A 142 4.17 1.31 -5.17
CA ARG A 142 4.97 2.00 -4.14
C ARG A 142 6.45 1.61 -4.18
N THR A 143 6.74 0.32 -4.35
CA THR A 143 8.13 -0.16 -4.51
C THR A 143 8.78 0.44 -5.76
N ARG A 144 8.08 0.41 -6.89
CA ARG A 144 8.54 1.02 -8.15
C ARG A 144 8.72 2.51 -8.05
N GLY A 145 7.78 3.22 -7.43
CA GLY A 145 7.83 4.67 -7.24
C GLY A 145 9.07 5.11 -6.46
N VAL A 146 9.38 4.45 -5.37
CA VAL A 146 10.59 4.72 -4.57
C VAL A 146 11.86 4.44 -5.39
N ARG A 147 11.96 3.27 -6.02
CA ARG A 147 13.12 2.90 -6.83
C ARG A 147 13.31 3.80 -8.04
N SER A 148 12.20 4.23 -8.67
CA SER A 148 12.22 5.18 -9.78
C SER A 148 12.78 6.53 -9.34
N ALA A 149 12.25 7.10 -8.26
CA ALA A 149 12.67 8.40 -7.76
C ALA A 149 14.14 8.39 -7.33
N LEU A 150 14.59 7.30 -6.72
CA LEU A 150 15.96 7.13 -6.25
C LEU A 150 16.94 6.64 -7.34
N GLY A 151 16.42 6.20 -8.49
CA GLY A 151 17.20 5.72 -9.62
C GLY A 151 17.80 4.31 -9.45
N THR A 152 17.38 3.56 -8.44
CA THR A 152 18.02 2.29 -8.05
C THR A 152 17.42 1.03 -8.68
N GLY A 153 16.25 1.10 -9.29
CA GLY A 153 15.50 -0.09 -9.72
C GLY A 153 15.29 -0.21 -11.23
N VAL A 154 16.29 0.06 -12.06
CA VAL A 154 16.15 -0.03 -13.52
C VAL A 154 16.71 -1.36 -14.00
N ASP A 155 15.85 -2.21 -14.57
CA ASP A 155 16.29 -3.40 -15.28
C ASP A 155 16.78 -3.09 -16.72
N ALA A 156 17.33 -4.10 -17.40
CA ALA A 156 17.84 -3.95 -18.77
C ALA A 156 16.74 -3.64 -19.80
N SER A 157 15.47 -3.86 -19.48
CA SER A 157 14.31 -3.53 -20.33
C SER A 157 13.74 -2.13 -20.05
N GLY A 158 14.23 -1.45 -19.02
CA GLY A 158 13.70 -0.17 -18.53
C GLY A 158 12.46 -0.31 -17.65
N VAL A 159 12.06 -1.51 -17.31
CA VAL A 159 10.99 -1.77 -16.36
C VAL A 159 11.60 -1.85 -14.96
N ILE A 160 11.01 -1.10 -14.01
CA ILE A 160 11.48 -1.12 -12.63
C ILE A 160 10.94 -2.37 -11.94
N ASP A 161 11.84 -3.21 -11.44
CA ASP A 161 11.47 -4.40 -10.68
C ASP A 161 10.88 -4.01 -9.32
N ALA A 162 9.82 -4.68 -8.91
CA ALA A 162 9.17 -4.51 -7.61
C ALA A 162 9.45 -5.68 -6.65
N SER A 163 10.23 -6.66 -7.05
CA SER A 163 10.61 -7.80 -6.20
C SER A 163 11.60 -7.39 -5.10
N PRO A 164 11.66 -8.14 -3.99
CA PRO A 164 12.68 -7.92 -2.96
C PRO A 164 14.12 -8.05 -3.52
N VAL A 165 15.06 -7.32 -2.96
CA VAL A 165 16.49 -7.50 -3.24
C VAL A 165 16.91 -8.90 -2.76
N GLY A 166 17.53 -9.66 -3.63
CA GLY A 166 17.97 -11.00 -3.31
C GLY A 166 17.75 -11.96 -4.47
N THR A 167 17.37 -13.18 -4.17
CA THR A 167 17.09 -14.22 -5.16
C THR A 167 15.59 -14.37 -5.35
N ASN A 168 15.11 -14.22 -6.57
CA ASN A 168 13.74 -14.50 -6.95
C ASN A 168 13.40 -15.98 -6.78
N ALA A 169 12.12 -16.33 -6.82
CA ALA A 169 11.64 -17.71 -6.67
C ALA A 169 12.21 -18.66 -7.75
N ASP A 170 12.55 -18.14 -8.92
CA ASP A 170 13.17 -18.88 -10.02
C ASP A 170 14.71 -18.96 -9.93
N GLY A 171 15.30 -18.40 -8.88
CA GLY A 171 16.76 -18.38 -8.66
C GLY A 171 17.49 -17.22 -9.35
N SER A 172 16.78 -16.35 -10.07
CA SER A 172 17.39 -15.14 -10.65
C SER A 172 17.63 -14.07 -9.58
N ALA A 173 18.66 -13.25 -9.76
CA ALA A 173 18.90 -12.11 -8.88
C ALA A 173 17.96 -10.96 -9.23
N THR A 174 17.41 -10.31 -8.21
CA THR A 174 16.68 -9.06 -8.40
C THR A 174 17.62 -7.96 -8.85
N VAL A 175 17.31 -7.31 -9.96
CA VAL A 175 18.12 -6.23 -10.51
C VAL A 175 17.78 -4.93 -9.79
N VAL A 176 18.57 -4.62 -8.77
CA VAL A 176 18.64 -3.31 -8.15
C VAL A 176 20.08 -2.83 -8.31
N GLN A 177 20.25 -1.62 -8.79
CA GLN A 177 21.58 -1.04 -9.04
C GLN A 177 21.77 0.23 -8.22
N ASP A 178 23.03 0.55 -7.92
CA ASP A 178 23.37 1.83 -7.33
C ASP A 178 23.06 2.97 -8.31
N ALA A 179 22.56 4.06 -7.76
CA ALA A 179 22.37 5.32 -8.48
C ALA A 179 23.35 6.39 -7.96
N THR A 180 23.54 7.44 -8.73
CA THR A 180 24.31 8.62 -8.30
C THR A 180 23.43 9.85 -8.22
N LEU A 181 23.69 10.68 -7.21
CA LEU A 181 22.95 11.90 -6.97
C LEU A 181 23.92 13.03 -6.59
N ASP A 182 23.95 14.09 -7.39
CA ASP A 182 24.77 15.28 -7.11
C ASP A 182 23.96 16.26 -6.25
N ILE A 183 24.47 16.56 -5.07
CA ILE A 183 23.87 17.49 -4.11
C ILE A 183 24.95 18.50 -3.68
N ASP A 184 24.72 19.78 -3.92
CA ASP A 184 25.62 20.88 -3.53
C ASP A 184 27.10 20.66 -3.95
N GLY A 185 27.29 20.02 -5.09
CA GLY A 185 28.62 19.77 -5.66
C GLY A 185 29.34 18.55 -5.07
N LYS A 186 28.69 17.75 -4.22
CA LYS A 186 29.13 16.44 -3.78
C LYS A 186 28.29 15.35 -4.44
N THR A 187 28.94 14.34 -5.01
CA THR A 187 28.25 13.17 -5.55
C THR A 187 28.07 12.13 -4.46
N TYR A 188 26.84 11.68 -4.29
CA TYR A 188 26.47 10.57 -3.40
C TYR A 188 26.08 9.35 -4.23
N THR A 189 26.35 8.17 -3.70
CA THR A 189 25.80 6.91 -4.20
C THR A 189 24.52 6.60 -3.43
N ILE A 190 23.43 6.32 -4.12
CA ILE A 190 22.19 5.84 -3.51
C ILE A 190 22.13 4.32 -3.68
N ARG A 191 21.92 3.59 -2.60
CA ARG A 191 21.95 2.13 -2.58
C ARG A 191 20.80 1.52 -1.80
N GLU A 192 20.07 0.59 -2.41
CA GLU A 192 19.15 -0.29 -1.69
C GLU A 192 19.94 -1.42 -1.03
N LEU A 193 20.07 -1.36 0.29
CA LEU A 193 20.85 -2.33 1.06
C LEU A 193 20.11 -3.66 1.23
N ALA A 194 18.80 -3.56 1.47
CA ALA A 194 17.92 -4.72 1.64
C ALA A 194 16.47 -4.35 1.37
N SER A 195 15.71 -5.32 0.92
CA SER A 195 14.24 -5.28 0.92
C SER A 195 13.67 -6.67 1.13
N GLN A 196 12.44 -6.74 1.64
CA GLN A 196 11.76 -7.99 1.92
C GLN A 196 10.25 -7.79 1.87
N GLU A 197 9.53 -8.83 1.39
CA GLU A 197 8.09 -8.93 1.59
C GLU A 197 7.80 -9.15 3.08
N MET A 198 6.96 -8.31 3.67
CA MET A 198 6.58 -8.41 5.06
C MET A 198 5.45 -9.40 5.24
N LYS A 199 5.80 -10.68 5.10
CA LYS A 199 4.90 -11.83 5.18
C LYS A 199 5.27 -12.70 6.36
N ASN A 200 4.31 -12.98 7.22
CA ASN A 200 4.51 -13.83 8.38
C ASN A 200 4.43 -15.32 8.04
N SER A 201 4.76 -16.17 9.01
CA SER A 201 4.76 -17.63 8.83
C SER A 201 3.37 -18.24 8.56
N ALA A 202 2.30 -17.50 8.85
CA ALA A 202 0.93 -17.90 8.52
C ALA A 202 0.50 -17.46 7.11
N GLY A 203 1.39 -16.77 6.37
CA GLY A 203 1.13 -16.30 5.02
C GLY A 203 0.45 -14.93 4.93
N ALA A 204 0.16 -14.27 6.05
CA ALA A 204 -0.39 -12.92 6.03
C ALA A 204 0.70 -11.90 5.66
N THR A 205 0.38 -11.02 4.72
CA THR A 205 1.25 -9.97 4.21
C THR A 205 0.99 -8.63 4.94
N TRP A 206 1.81 -7.60 4.67
CA TRP A 206 1.74 -6.29 5.36
C TRP A 206 1.94 -6.39 6.87
N ASP A 207 2.70 -7.41 7.31
CA ASP A 207 2.84 -7.77 8.71
C ASP A 207 3.85 -6.87 9.43
N ALA A 208 3.36 -6.04 10.36
CA ALA A 208 4.15 -5.09 11.11
C ALA A 208 5.18 -5.79 12.04
N ALA A 209 4.85 -6.96 12.58
CA ALA A 209 5.78 -7.70 13.43
C ALA A 209 6.96 -8.25 12.63
N THR A 210 6.70 -8.74 11.41
CA THR A 210 7.74 -9.16 10.47
C THR A 210 8.66 -7.98 10.13
N ALA A 211 8.11 -6.77 9.90
CA ALA A 211 8.91 -5.58 9.64
C ALA A 211 9.80 -5.19 10.84
N GLY A 212 9.26 -5.25 12.05
CA GLY A 212 10.02 -5.02 13.27
C GLY A 212 11.16 -6.03 13.50
N ASN A 213 10.96 -7.29 13.11
CA ASN A 213 12.01 -8.30 13.14
C ASN A 213 13.05 -8.10 12.03
N ALA A 214 12.60 -7.71 10.84
CA ALA A 214 13.48 -7.46 9.69
C ALA A 214 14.47 -6.32 9.98
N ILE A 215 14.01 -5.20 10.56
CA ILE A 215 14.92 -4.10 10.92
C ILE A 215 15.97 -4.53 11.94
N GLY A 216 15.64 -5.41 12.88
CA GLY A 216 16.61 -5.97 13.81
C GLY A 216 17.71 -6.78 13.12
N THR A 217 17.34 -7.56 12.09
CA THR A 217 18.31 -8.33 11.29
C THR A 217 19.14 -7.41 10.39
N TRP A 218 18.52 -6.46 9.73
CA TRP A 218 19.18 -5.52 8.83
C TRP A 218 20.12 -4.59 9.57
N SER A 219 19.72 -4.07 10.73
CA SER A 219 20.59 -3.21 11.55
C SER A 219 21.82 -3.96 12.10
N ALA A 220 21.69 -5.25 12.39
CA ALA A 220 22.82 -6.08 12.75
C ALA A 220 23.79 -6.33 11.59
N SER A 221 23.30 -6.32 10.33
CA SER A 221 24.08 -6.57 9.13
C SER A 221 24.73 -5.32 8.56
N PHE A 222 24.02 -4.20 8.57
CA PHE A 222 24.41 -2.96 7.89
C PHE A 222 24.75 -1.82 8.86
N GLY A 223 24.22 -1.83 10.09
CA GLY A 223 24.56 -0.84 11.11
C GLY A 223 24.37 0.60 10.65
N ASP A 224 25.47 1.36 10.66
CA ASP A 224 25.48 2.78 10.28
C ASP A 224 25.43 3.02 8.76
N ASP A 225 25.42 1.97 7.93
CA ASP A 225 25.16 2.10 6.49
C ASP A 225 23.67 2.32 6.19
N ILE A 226 22.75 2.10 7.16
CA ILE A 226 21.31 2.38 6.99
C ILE A 226 21.06 3.85 7.30
N ASP A 227 20.84 4.64 6.28
CA ASP A 227 20.57 6.08 6.38
C ASP A 227 19.10 6.43 6.25
N VAL A 228 18.31 5.58 5.58
CA VAL A 228 16.88 5.78 5.32
C VAL A 228 16.13 4.46 5.43
N VAL A 229 14.97 4.51 6.06
CA VAL A 229 13.99 3.41 6.08
C VAL A 229 12.78 3.80 5.25
N VAL A 230 12.39 2.94 4.31
CA VAL A 230 11.18 3.13 3.51
C VAL A 230 10.25 1.94 3.71
N SER A 231 8.96 2.21 3.80
CA SER A 231 7.93 1.20 3.97
C SER A 231 6.74 1.44 3.04
N ASN A 232 6.19 0.37 2.51
CA ASN A 232 4.99 0.46 1.68
C ASN A 232 3.75 0.90 2.47
N ASN A 233 3.74 0.83 3.81
CA ASN A 233 2.69 1.42 4.63
C ASN A 233 3.20 1.86 6.02
N ASP A 234 2.40 2.65 6.72
CA ASP A 234 2.74 3.15 8.05
C ASP A 234 2.78 2.06 9.12
N GLY A 235 1.93 1.05 9.04
CA GLY A 235 1.91 -0.01 10.04
C GLY A 235 3.26 -0.72 10.15
N MET A 236 3.86 -1.07 9.03
CA MET A 236 5.21 -1.65 8.96
C MET A 236 6.29 -0.60 9.27
N GLY A 237 6.15 0.62 8.70
CA GLY A 237 7.08 1.72 8.92
C GLY A 237 7.19 2.10 10.40
N MET A 238 6.07 2.25 11.10
CA MET A 238 6.03 2.54 12.53
C MET A 238 6.62 1.41 13.39
N SER A 239 6.44 0.16 12.96
CA SER A 239 7.07 -0.97 13.64
C SER A 239 8.60 -0.89 13.56
N MET A 240 9.16 -0.62 12.39
CA MET A 240 10.60 -0.43 12.22
C MET A 240 11.13 0.83 12.92
N PHE A 241 10.36 1.93 12.86
CA PHE A 241 10.69 3.19 13.51
C PHE A 241 10.83 2.99 15.02
N ASN A 242 9.83 2.40 15.65
CA ASN A 242 9.83 2.17 17.10
C ASN A 242 10.84 1.10 17.54
N ALA A 243 11.11 0.09 16.70
CA ALA A 243 12.04 -0.98 17.05
C ALA A 243 13.51 -0.55 16.98
N TRP A 244 13.86 0.42 16.10
CA TRP A 244 15.27 0.78 15.89
C TRP A 244 15.50 2.20 15.36
N ALA A 245 14.76 2.63 14.32
CA ALA A 245 15.11 3.83 13.56
C ALA A 245 15.03 5.10 14.39
N LYS A 246 14.05 5.23 15.29
CA LYS A 246 13.86 6.37 16.18
C LYS A 246 15.09 6.61 17.09
N ASP A 247 15.57 5.57 17.75
CA ASP A 247 16.71 5.67 18.67
C ASP A 247 18.01 5.97 17.92
N ASN A 248 18.11 5.52 16.68
CA ASN A 248 19.26 5.73 15.80
C ASN A 248 19.14 6.99 14.93
N LYS A 249 18.03 7.75 15.06
CA LYS A 249 17.74 8.98 14.30
C LYS A 249 17.76 8.76 12.79
N VAL A 250 17.29 7.59 12.35
CA VAL A 250 17.15 7.26 10.93
C VAL A 250 15.73 7.64 10.48
N PRO A 251 15.58 8.52 9.47
CA PRO A 251 14.27 8.89 8.95
C PRO A 251 13.56 7.67 8.37
N THR A 252 12.27 7.55 8.70
CA THR A 252 11.43 6.45 8.22
C THR A 252 10.25 7.03 7.44
N PHE A 253 10.00 6.50 6.25
CA PHE A 253 8.93 6.96 5.37
C PHE A 253 7.91 5.86 5.17
N GLY A 254 6.64 6.20 5.35
CA GLY A 254 5.52 5.29 5.22
C GLY A 254 4.50 5.71 4.17
N TYR A 255 3.30 5.19 4.33
CA TYR A 255 2.15 5.45 3.46
C TYR A 255 0.88 5.14 4.25
N ASP A 256 -0.21 5.82 4.02
CA ASP A 256 -1.57 5.78 4.57
C ASP A 256 -1.92 6.99 5.45
N ALA A 257 -0.95 7.76 5.93
CA ALA A 257 -1.10 8.86 6.87
C ALA A 257 -1.88 8.44 8.14
N ASN A 258 -1.51 7.31 8.72
CA ASN A 258 -2.07 6.85 9.97
C ASN A 258 -1.76 7.87 11.08
N SER A 259 -2.69 8.07 12.00
CA SER A 259 -2.60 9.12 13.02
C SER A 259 -1.35 9.01 13.92
N ASP A 260 -0.88 7.81 14.19
CA ASP A 260 0.34 7.54 14.94
C ASP A 260 1.60 7.88 14.13
N ALA A 261 1.62 7.58 12.83
CA ALA A 261 2.72 7.96 11.93
C ALA A 261 2.80 9.48 11.76
N VAL A 262 1.66 10.14 11.54
CA VAL A 262 1.60 11.62 11.46
C VAL A 262 2.09 12.26 12.76
N ALA A 263 1.70 11.73 13.93
CA ALA A 263 2.20 12.22 15.22
C ALA A 263 3.71 12.00 15.37
N ALA A 264 4.23 10.86 14.88
CA ALA A 264 5.64 10.50 14.98
C ALA A 264 6.57 11.38 14.11
N ILE A 265 6.04 12.14 13.16
CA ILE A 265 6.85 13.13 12.39
C ILE A 265 7.55 14.11 13.35
N ALA A 266 6.86 14.55 14.40
CA ALA A 266 7.46 15.40 15.43
C ALA A 266 8.59 14.70 16.23
N GLU A 267 8.70 13.38 16.13
CA GLU A 267 9.68 12.54 16.80
C GLU A 267 10.80 12.04 15.87
N GLY A 268 10.76 12.44 14.58
CA GLY A 268 11.76 12.08 13.57
C GLY A 268 11.30 11.05 12.54
N TYR A 269 10.01 10.67 12.51
CA TYR A 269 9.45 9.96 11.35
C TYR A 269 9.54 10.86 10.13
N GLY A 270 10.08 10.38 9.02
CA GLY A 270 10.42 11.22 7.87
C GLY A 270 9.22 11.75 7.11
N GLY A 271 8.15 10.96 7.03
CA GLY A 271 6.91 11.35 6.37
C GLY A 271 6.05 10.18 5.96
N THR A 272 4.84 10.50 5.50
CA THR A 272 3.85 9.52 5.01
C THR A 272 2.97 10.15 3.93
N ILE A 273 2.32 9.33 3.11
CA ILE A 273 1.41 9.77 2.04
C ILE A 273 -0.03 9.45 2.43
N SER A 274 -0.92 10.43 2.32
CA SER A 274 -2.35 10.22 2.54
C SER A 274 -3.04 9.70 1.29
N GLN A 275 -3.85 8.66 1.45
CA GLN A 275 -4.79 8.17 0.44
C GLN A 275 -6.16 8.86 0.54
N HIS A 276 -6.40 9.71 1.53
CA HIS A 276 -7.70 10.30 1.83
C HIS A 276 -8.82 9.24 1.94
N ALA A 277 -8.60 8.24 2.79
CA ALA A 277 -9.54 7.12 2.96
C ALA A 277 -10.95 7.57 3.40
N ASP A 278 -11.06 8.66 4.13
CA ASP A 278 -12.31 9.32 4.53
C ASP A 278 -13.07 9.86 3.31
N VAL A 279 -12.36 10.54 2.40
CA VAL A 279 -12.93 11.06 1.14
C VAL A 279 -13.37 9.91 0.24
N GLN A 280 -12.53 8.86 0.10
CA GLN A 280 -12.90 7.68 -0.67
C GLN A 280 -14.17 7.02 -0.12
N ALA A 281 -14.27 6.87 1.20
CA ALA A 281 -15.46 6.29 1.84
C ALA A 281 -16.72 7.14 1.56
N TYR A 282 -16.59 8.45 1.70
CA TYR A 282 -17.68 9.38 1.42
C TYR A 282 -18.13 9.30 -0.05
N LEU A 283 -17.19 9.38 -1.00
CA LEU A 283 -17.49 9.32 -2.43
C LEU A 283 -18.07 7.96 -2.85
N THR A 284 -17.60 6.87 -2.26
CA THR A 284 -18.16 5.53 -2.48
C THR A 284 -19.65 5.49 -2.12
N LEU A 285 -20.00 6.01 -0.94
CA LEU A 285 -21.39 6.07 -0.51
C LEU A 285 -22.22 7.02 -1.38
N ARG A 286 -21.62 8.13 -1.83
CA ARG A 286 -22.31 9.10 -2.71
C ARG A 286 -22.61 8.49 -4.08
N VAL A 287 -21.64 7.87 -4.71
CA VAL A 287 -21.81 7.15 -5.99
C VAL A 287 -22.88 6.07 -5.87
N LEU A 288 -22.78 5.23 -4.82
CA LEU A 288 -23.77 4.19 -4.58
C LEU A 288 -25.18 4.77 -4.39
N ARG A 289 -25.30 5.84 -3.62
CA ARG A 289 -26.59 6.52 -3.38
C ARG A 289 -27.17 7.08 -4.68
N ASN A 290 -26.36 7.79 -5.46
CA ASN A 290 -26.81 8.35 -6.73
C ASN A 290 -27.28 7.26 -7.70
N ALA A 291 -26.55 6.16 -7.79
CA ALA A 291 -26.93 5.02 -8.62
C ALA A 291 -28.24 4.36 -8.16
N LEU A 292 -28.47 4.22 -6.86
CA LEU A 292 -29.72 3.69 -6.29
C LEU A 292 -30.91 4.62 -6.50
N ASP A 293 -30.71 5.92 -6.47
CA ASP A 293 -31.74 6.92 -6.71
C ASP A 293 -32.02 7.13 -8.20
N GLY A 294 -31.23 6.50 -9.11
CA GLY A 294 -31.39 6.60 -10.55
C GLY A 294 -31.03 7.98 -11.11
N VAL A 295 -30.18 8.72 -10.42
CA VAL A 295 -29.60 9.99 -10.89
C VAL A 295 -28.19 9.76 -11.42
N ASP A 296 -27.64 10.77 -12.13
CA ASP A 296 -26.24 10.72 -12.57
C ASP A 296 -25.32 10.48 -11.36
N VAL A 297 -24.43 9.49 -11.49
CA VAL A 297 -23.55 9.07 -10.37
C VAL A 297 -22.62 10.18 -9.90
N ASN A 298 -22.31 11.15 -10.77
CA ASN A 298 -21.49 12.32 -10.44
C ASN A 298 -22.29 13.47 -9.81
N THR A 299 -23.59 13.30 -9.58
CA THR A 299 -24.42 14.36 -8.98
C THR A 299 -23.90 14.78 -7.61
N GLY A 300 -23.49 16.05 -7.48
CA GLY A 300 -22.89 16.61 -6.25
C GLY A 300 -21.50 16.05 -5.95
N ILE A 301 -20.84 15.48 -6.95
CA ILE A 301 -19.43 15.13 -6.94
C ILE A 301 -18.75 16.10 -7.89
N GLY A 302 -17.64 16.71 -7.46
CA GLY A 302 -16.89 17.66 -8.28
C GLY A 302 -16.30 17.02 -9.54
N THR A 303 -15.83 17.85 -10.45
CA THR A 303 -15.10 17.38 -11.63
C THR A 303 -13.77 16.79 -11.24
N ALA A 304 -13.31 15.79 -12.02
CA ALA A 304 -11.97 15.26 -11.86
C ALA A 304 -10.93 16.39 -12.02
N ASP A 305 -9.91 16.38 -11.18
CA ASP A 305 -8.74 17.24 -11.33
C ASP A 305 -7.90 16.80 -12.55
N ALA A 306 -6.80 17.50 -12.82
CA ALA A 306 -5.91 17.19 -13.94
C ALA A 306 -5.25 15.80 -13.84
N ALA A 307 -5.25 15.20 -12.64
CA ALA A 307 -4.74 13.85 -12.37
C ALA A 307 -5.86 12.79 -12.39
N GLY A 308 -7.12 13.18 -12.68
CA GLY A 308 -8.26 12.27 -12.73
C GLY A 308 -8.94 12.01 -11.38
N ASN A 309 -8.52 12.68 -10.29
CA ASN A 309 -9.19 12.52 -8.99
C ASN A 309 -10.55 13.21 -9.03
N VAL A 310 -11.60 12.49 -8.68
CA VAL A 310 -12.96 13.05 -8.58
C VAL A 310 -13.11 13.79 -7.26
N LEU A 311 -13.44 15.07 -7.34
CA LEU A 311 -13.55 15.97 -6.19
C LEU A 311 -15.02 16.25 -5.89
N GLU A 312 -15.36 16.41 -4.62
CA GLU A 312 -16.69 16.83 -4.22
C GLU A 312 -16.90 18.31 -4.56
N GLU A 313 -18.07 18.63 -5.15
CA GLU A 313 -18.40 20.01 -5.49
C GLU A 313 -18.47 20.89 -4.23
N GLY A 314 -17.73 22.00 -4.24
CA GLY A 314 -17.70 22.96 -3.14
C GLY A 314 -16.69 22.64 -2.03
N VAL A 315 -15.97 21.52 -2.12
CA VAL A 315 -14.83 21.22 -1.24
C VAL A 315 -13.53 21.57 -1.94
N ASP A 316 -12.69 22.33 -1.26
CA ASP A 316 -11.37 22.70 -1.80
C ASP A 316 -10.36 21.58 -1.50
N TYR A 317 -10.22 20.65 -2.43
CA TYR A 317 -9.23 19.56 -2.38
C TYR A 317 -7.92 19.93 -3.09
N ARG A 318 -7.63 21.23 -3.23
CA ARG A 318 -6.35 21.66 -3.76
C ARG A 318 -5.26 21.34 -2.76
N TYR A 319 -4.80 20.10 -2.83
CA TYR A 319 -3.60 19.67 -2.13
C TYR A 319 -2.41 19.86 -3.08
N SER A 320 -1.45 20.66 -2.67
CA SER A 320 -0.11 20.59 -3.26
C SER A 320 0.49 19.21 -2.98
N ALA A 321 1.51 18.82 -3.72
CA ALA A 321 2.25 17.59 -3.39
C ALA A 321 2.78 17.62 -1.95
N GLU A 322 3.07 18.81 -1.42
CA GLU A 322 3.48 19.05 -0.03
C GLU A 322 2.35 18.83 0.97
N GLU A 323 1.10 19.08 0.60
CA GLU A 323 -0.08 18.89 1.46
C GLU A 323 -0.56 17.43 1.50
N ARG A 324 -0.13 16.60 0.55
CA ARG A 324 -0.40 15.15 0.51
C ARG A 324 0.69 14.31 1.16
N SER A 325 1.85 14.89 1.43
CA SER A 325 2.95 14.24 2.12
C SER A 325 3.03 14.75 3.56
N TYR A 326 3.05 13.84 4.51
CA TYR A 326 3.26 14.12 5.92
C TYR A 326 4.50 13.44 6.44
#